data_9417c83618b0e3e65f9200205ad03001
#
_entry.id   9417c83618b0e3e65f9200205ad03001
#
_cell.length_a   1.000
_cell.length_b   1.000
_cell.length_c   1.000
_cell.angle_alpha   90.00
_cell.angle_beta   90.00
_cell.angle_gamma   90.00
#
_symmetry.space_group_name_H-M   'P 1'
#
loop_
_entity.id
_entity.type
_entity.pdbx_description
1 polymer ?
#
loop_
_entity_poly.entity_id
_entity_poly.type
_entity_poly.pdbx_seq_one_letter_code
_entity_poly.pdbx_strand_id
1 'polypeptide(L)'
;MSLSGKEKFSYGLGAVGKDMVYMLSASYILYYYQDILRVNAVAMGIILLAARVFDAFNDPFMGVIVAKTRTRWGKFRPWLMIGTVTNAVVLFLMFSAPPALDGNGLVAYAAVTYILWGVTYTMMDIPFWSMIPAFTHSGKEREGLSTLGRSCAGVGSAIITVITMLCVNALGGGEERVGFSRFTLIIAVLFVIFIAVTCININEKSTVDVDAPSIGQMFKALIQNDQAMAVVITIVLINCAVYTTSNLVIYFFKYDFGGAAWYNSYTLFNTFGGAVQILSMMLLFPLFRKFMSTIRIFYVSFLMAIAGYLVLLVLCFTNMGNVFLLFIPGFLIFAANGMLTVLTTVFLANTVDYGQWKNHRRDESVIFSMQTFVVKLASGVAALAASLCLNLCNLSSDTSDAVATAGASGSSVVGLRMTMTLFPILLLVIGVIFFHKKYKLTEERLKEIQEA
;
A
#
# COMPACT_ATOMS: atom_id res chain seq x y z
N MET A 1 33.65 10.06 3.14
CA MET A 1 32.95 10.58 4.35
C MET A 1 31.65 9.83 4.47
N SER A 2 31.34 9.24 5.63
CA SER A 2 30.06 8.59 5.87
C SER A 2 28.94 9.63 5.96
N LEU A 3 27.70 9.23 5.67
CA LEU A 3 26.52 10.08 5.84
C LEU A 3 26.40 10.54 7.29
N SER A 4 26.17 11.84 7.49
CA SER A 4 25.96 12.41 8.80
C SER A 4 24.64 11.96 9.42
N GLY A 5 24.55 11.96 10.75
CA GLY A 5 23.30 11.68 11.44
C GLY A 5 22.17 12.62 11.04
N LYS A 6 22.51 13.88 10.73
CA LYS A 6 21.55 14.90 10.25
C LYS A 6 20.96 14.55 8.87
N GLU A 7 21.77 14.08 7.94
CA GLU A 7 21.31 13.64 6.61
C GLU A 7 20.40 12.42 6.71
N LYS A 8 20.79 11.42 7.52
CA LYS A 8 19.96 10.22 7.78
C LYS A 8 18.63 10.57 8.41
N PHE A 9 18.63 11.40 9.45
CA PHE A 9 17.40 11.85 10.11
C PHE A 9 16.48 12.61 9.16
N SER A 10 17.03 13.55 8.37
CA SER A 10 16.26 14.34 7.41
C SER A 10 15.64 13.47 6.33
N TYR A 11 16.35 12.46 5.83
CA TYR A 11 15.84 11.51 4.86
C TYR A 11 14.71 10.65 5.46
N GLY A 12 14.90 10.13 6.67
CA GLY A 12 13.88 9.38 7.41
C GLY A 12 12.62 10.21 7.65
N LEU A 13 12.77 11.48 8.03
CA LEU A 13 11.65 12.40 8.24
C LEU A 13 10.84 12.62 6.94
N GLY A 14 11.53 12.80 5.81
CA GLY A 14 10.87 12.88 4.50
C GLY A 14 10.10 11.60 4.15
N ALA A 15 10.67 10.43 4.46
CA ALA A 15 9.99 9.16 4.27
C ALA A 15 8.71 9.04 5.12
N VAL A 16 8.73 9.49 6.39
CA VAL A 16 7.54 9.56 7.23
C VAL A 16 6.46 10.42 6.57
N GLY A 17 6.80 11.66 6.17
CA GLY A 17 5.85 12.61 5.60
C GLY A 17 5.19 12.11 4.32
N LYS A 18 5.99 11.57 3.39
CA LYS A 18 5.45 11.06 2.12
C LYS A 18 4.51 9.88 2.31
N ASP A 19 4.82 8.97 3.23
CA ASP A 19 3.98 7.80 3.48
C ASP A 19 2.73 8.12 4.30
N MET A 20 2.77 9.15 5.15
CA MET A 20 1.56 9.69 5.78
C MET A 20 0.54 10.13 4.72
N VAL A 21 0.96 10.88 3.72
CA VAL A 21 0.10 11.34 2.61
C VAL A 21 -0.40 10.18 1.76
N TYR A 22 0.48 9.23 1.43
CA TYR A 22 0.11 8.04 0.67
C TYR A 22 -0.95 7.22 1.40
N MET A 23 -0.72 6.94 2.68
CA MET A 23 -1.62 6.11 3.48
C MET A 23 -2.98 6.76 3.71
N LEU A 24 -3.01 8.08 3.91
CA LEU A 24 -4.26 8.83 4.03
C LEU A 24 -5.11 8.68 2.77
N SER A 25 -4.51 8.87 1.59
CA SER A 25 -5.21 8.66 0.33
C SER A 25 -5.61 7.19 0.13
N ALA A 26 -4.65 6.25 0.26
CA ALA A 26 -4.89 4.85 -0.05
C ALA A 26 -5.97 4.20 0.82
N SER A 27 -6.06 4.58 2.10
CA SER A 27 -6.97 3.95 3.06
C SER A 27 -8.33 4.64 3.19
N TYR A 28 -8.40 5.95 2.94
CA TYR A 28 -9.60 6.72 3.28
C TYR A 28 -10.31 7.36 2.10
N ILE A 29 -9.74 7.33 0.88
CA ILE A 29 -10.36 7.98 -0.27
C ILE A 29 -11.70 7.35 -0.65
N LEU A 30 -11.78 6.02 -0.65
CA LEU A 30 -13.01 5.30 -0.94
C LEU A 30 -14.08 5.64 0.10
N TYR A 31 -13.71 5.59 1.38
CA TYR A 31 -14.60 5.93 2.49
C TYR A 31 -15.10 7.37 2.40
N TYR A 32 -14.20 8.34 2.17
CA TYR A 32 -14.56 9.76 2.08
C TYR A 32 -15.56 10.03 0.96
N TYR A 33 -15.28 9.56 -0.26
CA TYR A 33 -16.16 9.83 -1.39
C TYR A 33 -17.44 9.03 -1.36
N GLN A 34 -17.37 7.74 -1.00
CA GLN A 34 -18.54 6.90 -1.01
C GLN A 34 -19.43 7.13 0.21
N ASP A 35 -18.87 7.14 1.40
CA ASP A 35 -19.65 7.09 2.64
C ASP A 35 -20.03 8.48 3.14
N ILE A 36 -19.12 9.46 3.00
CA ILE A 36 -19.34 10.83 3.47
C ILE A 36 -19.97 11.70 2.36
N LEU A 37 -19.43 11.64 1.15
CA LEU A 37 -19.90 12.46 0.02
C LEU A 37 -20.98 11.77 -0.84
N ARG A 38 -21.26 10.49 -0.57
CA ARG A 38 -22.30 9.70 -1.23
C ARG A 38 -22.13 9.54 -2.74
N VAL A 39 -20.88 9.49 -3.19
CA VAL A 39 -20.56 9.11 -4.58
C VAL A 39 -20.83 7.62 -4.76
N ASN A 40 -21.39 7.26 -5.91
CA ASN A 40 -21.66 5.85 -6.24
C ASN A 40 -20.40 4.99 -6.10
N ALA A 41 -20.50 3.88 -5.34
CA ALA A 41 -19.40 3.01 -5.03
C ALA A 41 -18.71 2.42 -6.27
N VAL A 42 -19.49 2.02 -7.28
CA VAL A 42 -18.95 1.46 -8.53
C VAL A 42 -18.18 2.52 -9.29
N ALA A 43 -18.70 3.76 -9.37
CA ALA A 43 -17.99 4.87 -9.99
C ALA A 43 -16.64 5.12 -9.28
N MET A 44 -16.62 5.13 -7.95
CA MET A 44 -15.37 5.27 -7.20
C MET A 44 -14.40 4.13 -7.45
N GLY A 45 -14.86 2.89 -7.44
CA GLY A 45 -14.02 1.73 -7.76
C GLY A 45 -13.38 1.81 -9.15
N ILE A 46 -14.14 2.24 -10.15
CA ILE A 46 -13.64 2.46 -11.52
C ILE A 46 -12.60 3.59 -11.54
N ILE A 47 -12.85 4.70 -10.86
CA ILE A 47 -11.90 5.82 -10.76
C ILE A 47 -10.59 5.35 -10.13
N LEU A 48 -10.67 4.61 -9.02
CA LEU A 48 -9.48 4.11 -8.32
C LEU A 48 -8.68 3.14 -9.19
N LEU A 49 -9.35 2.23 -9.89
CA LEU A 49 -8.69 1.32 -10.82
C LEU A 49 -8.04 2.07 -11.99
N ALA A 50 -8.81 2.96 -12.66
CA ALA A 50 -8.31 3.74 -13.78
C ALA A 50 -7.10 4.60 -13.41
N ALA A 51 -7.11 5.23 -12.22
CA ALA A 51 -5.99 5.99 -11.72
C ALA A 51 -4.76 5.12 -11.47
N ARG A 52 -4.92 3.90 -10.95
CA ARG A 52 -3.79 2.97 -10.75
C ARG A 52 -3.18 2.49 -12.06
N VAL A 53 -4.01 2.24 -13.06
CA VAL A 53 -3.53 1.93 -14.42
C VAL A 53 -2.77 3.14 -14.98
N PHE A 54 -3.31 4.34 -14.82
CA PHE A 54 -2.64 5.57 -15.25
C PHE A 54 -1.29 5.79 -14.55
N ASP A 55 -1.21 5.61 -13.24
CA ASP A 55 0.03 5.71 -12.46
C ASP A 55 1.11 4.79 -13.01
N ALA A 56 0.73 3.58 -13.40
CA ALA A 56 1.65 2.60 -13.96
C ALA A 56 2.34 3.08 -15.25
N PHE A 57 1.64 3.87 -16.07
CA PHE A 57 2.23 4.52 -17.24
C PHE A 57 3.00 5.80 -16.88
N ASN A 58 2.51 6.54 -15.90
CA ASN A 58 3.10 7.82 -15.47
C ASN A 58 4.46 7.65 -14.79
N ASP A 59 4.67 6.57 -14.02
CA ASP A 59 5.91 6.34 -13.27
C ASP A 59 7.17 6.29 -14.17
N PRO A 60 7.21 5.52 -15.27
CA PRO A 60 8.35 5.54 -16.20
C PRO A 60 8.57 6.90 -16.87
N PHE A 61 7.48 7.61 -17.21
CA PHE A 61 7.57 8.96 -17.77
C PHE A 61 8.29 9.92 -16.84
N MET A 62 7.89 9.91 -15.56
CA MET A 62 8.51 10.75 -14.55
C MET A 62 9.98 10.36 -14.33
N GLY A 63 10.30 9.08 -14.35
CA GLY A 63 11.68 8.59 -14.29
C GLY A 63 12.56 9.20 -15.38
N VAL A 64 12.07 9.24 -16.63
CA VAL A 64 12.79 9.86 -17.77
C VAL A 64 12.94 11.37 -17.58
N ILE A 65 11.89 12.06 -17.14
CA ILE A 65 11.93 13.51 -16.88
C ILE A 65 12.99 13.84 -15.83
N VAL A 66 12.99 13.12 -14.71
CA VAL A 66 13.97 13.28 -13.64
C VAL A 66 15.39 12.98 -14.14
N ALA A 67 15.55 11.90 -14.92
CA ALA A 67 16.85 11.53 -15.49
C ALA A 67 17.45 12.64 -16.36
N LYS A 68 16.65 13.37 -17.12
CA LYS A 68 17.07 14.47 -17.99
C LYS A 68 17.20 15.82 -17.28
N THR A 69 16.73 15.93 -16.05
CA THR A 69 16.74 17.20 -15.30
C THR A 69 18.16 17.56 -14.85
N ARG A 70 18.57 18.80 -15.11
CA ARG A 70 19.84 19.36 -14.65
C ARG A 70 19.61 20.80 -14.19
N THR A 71 19.63 21.02 -12.87
CA THR A 71 19.45 22.35 -12.29
C THR A 71 20.57 22.69 -11.30
N ARG A 72 20.67 23.97 -10.93
CA ARG A 72 21.61 24.43 -9.89
C ARG A 72 21.29 23.83 -8.50
N TRP A 73 20.06 23.38 -8.29
CA TRP A 73 19.61 22.76 -7.05
C TRP A 73 19.85 21.24 -7.03
N GLY A 74 20.34 20.67 -8.12
CA GLY A 74 20.51 19.25 -8.32
C GLY A 74 19.48 18.68 -9.29
N LYS A 75 19.44 17.35 -9.38
CA LYS A 75 18.59 16.59 -10.28
C LYS A 75 17.23 16.25 -9.63
N PHE A 76 17.26 15.86 -8.36
CA PHE A 76 16.11 15.31 -7.63
C PHE A 76 15.36 16.35 -6.79
N ARG A 77 16.09 17.24 -6.10
CA ARG A 77 15.50 18.22 -5.16
C ARG A 77 14.43 19.14 -5.76
N PRO A 78 14.57 19.67 -6.99
CA PRO A 78 13.51 20.48 -7.58
C PRO A 78 12.18 19.73 -7.70
N TRP A 79 12.25 18.47 -8.17
CA TRP A 79 11.06 17.61 -8.31
C TRP A 79 10.47 17.22 -6.97
N LEU A 80 11.32 16.95 -5.96
CA LEU A 80 10.85 16.73 -4.59
C LEU A 80 9.99 17.91 -4.09
N MET A 81 10.48 19.13 -4.24
CA MET A 81 9.75 20.31 -3.76
C MET A 81 8.50 20.60 -4.58
N ILE A 82 8.60 20.62 -5.91
CA ILE A 82 7.46 20.90 -6.79
C ILE A 82 6.39 19.82 -6.60
N GLY A 83 6.77 18.54 -6.63
CA GLY A 83 5.87 17.42 -6.41
C GLY A 83 5.21 17.46 -5.04
N THR A 84 5.96 17.78 -3.98
CA THR A 84 5.43 17.87 -2.63
C THR A 84 4.42 18.99 -2.47
N VAL A 85 4.73 20.21 -2.90
CA VAL A 85 3.83 21.36 -2.75
C VAL A 85 2.56 21.15 -3.59
N THR A 86 2.69 20.72 -4.83
CA THR A 86 1.53 20.45 -5.69
C THR A 86 0.69 19.29 -5.17
N ASN A 87 1.32 18.22 -4.68
CA ASN A 87 0.62 17.09 -4.10
C ASN A 87 -0.11 17.45 -2.80
N ALA A 88 0.50 18.27 -1.93
CA ALA A 88 -0.12 18.75 -0.70
C ALA A 88 -1.40 19.56 -0.98
N VAL A 89 -1.35 20.45 -2.00
CA VAL A 89 -2.54 21.19 -2.45
C VAL A 89 -3.61 20.25 -3.01
N VAL A 90 -3.24 19.34 -3.88
CA VAL A 90 -4.19 18.38 -4.47
C VAL A 90 -4.78 17.46 -3.42
N LEU A 91 -3.99 16.99 -2.45
CA LEU A 91 -4.47 16.18 -1.33
C LEU A 91 -5.53 16.93 -0.51
N PHE A 92 -5.25 18.19 -0.19
CA PHE A 92 -6.23 19.04 0.51
C PHE A 92 -7.52 19.22 -0.28
N LEU A 93 -7.42 19.53 -1.57
CA LEU A 93 -8.59 19.64 -2.46
C LEU A 93 -9.37 18.33 -2.51
N MET A 94 -8.69 17.19 -2.61
CA MET A 94 -9.30 15.87 -2.69
C MET A 94 -10.18 15.55 -1.47
N PHE A 95 -9.76 15.94 -0.28
CA PHE A 95 -10.53 15.77 0.97
C PHE A 95 -11.32 17.03 1.41
N SER A 96 -11.48 18.00 0.51
CA SER A 96 -12.21 19.25 0.73
C SER A 96 -13.10 19.58 -0.47
N ALA A 97 -13.86 18.59 -0.93
CA ALA A 97 -14.75 18.77 -2.08
C ALA A 97 -15.76 19.89 -1.83
N PRO A 98 -15.98 20.81 -2.81
CA PRO A 98 -16.90 21.92 -2.64
C PRO A 98 -18.33 21.45 -2.34
N PRO A 99 -19.05 22.08 -1.38
CA PRO A 99 -20.41 21.69 -1.02
C PRO A 99 -21.43 21.84 -2.15
N ALA A 100 -21.13 22.69 -3.14
CA ALA A 100 -22.00 22.94 -4.28
C ALA A 100 -21.97 21.84 -5.35
N LEU A 101 -21.04 20.88 -5.25
CA LEU A 101 -20.95 19.77 -6.20
C LEU A 101 -21.82 18.60 -5.75
N ASP A 102 -22.58 18.07 -6.68
CA ASP A 102 -23.41 16.87 -6.49
C ASP A 102 -23.32 15.93 -7.73
N GLY A 103 -23.87 14.74 -7.59
CA GLY A 103 -24.03 13.78 -8.69
C GLY A 103 -22.78 13.62 -9.57
N ASN A 104 -22.96 13.83 -10.89
CA ASN A 104 -21.88 13.68 -11.87
C ASN A 104 -20.75 14.71 -11.70
N GLY A 105 -21.06 15.90 -11.18
CA GLY A 105 -20.04 16.92 -10.88
C GLY A 105 -19.07 16.45 -9.80
N LEU A 106 -19.57 15.79 -8.77
CA LEU A 106 -18.78 15.24 -7.69
C LEU A 106 -17.94 14.03 -8.15
N VAL A 107 -18.50 13.17 -9.01
CA VAL A 107 -17.77 12.06 -9.65
C VAL A 107 -16.60 12.58 -10.48
N ALA A 108 -16.84 13.60 -11.32
CA ALA A 108 -15.79 14.22 -12.12
C ALA A 108 -14.71 14.87 -11.25
N TYR A 109 -15.11 15.56 -10.19
CA TYR A 109 -14.18 16.14 -9.21
C TYR A 109 -13.29 15.08 -8.54
N ALA A 110 -13.89 13.97 -8.09
CA ALA A 110 -13.18 12.85 -7.53
C ALA A 110 -12.15 12.27 -8.51
N ALA A 111 -12.55 12.04 -9.76
CA ALA A 111 -11.67 11.50 -10.79
C ALA A 111 -10.50 12.42 -11.09
N VAL A 112 -10.75 13.71 -11.30
CA VAL A 112 -9.70 14.70 -11.62
C VAL A 112 -8.74 14.87 -10.46
N THR A 113 -9.24 15.07 -9.23
CA THR A 113 -8.38 15.28 -8.07
C THR A 113 -7.58 14.03 -7.73
N TYR A 114 -8.14 12.83 -7.87
CA TYR A 114 -7.42 11.60 -7.59
C TYR A 114 -6.33 11.28 -8.63
N ILE A 115 -6.59 11.51 -9.92
CA ILE A 115 -5.58 11.38 -10.97
C ILE A 115 -4.46 12.40 -10.77
N LEU A 116 -4.80 13.67 -10.51
CA LEU A 116 -3.81 14.72 -10.22
C LEU A 116 -2.99 14.40 -8.97
N TRP A 117 -3.62 13.80 -7.95
CA TRP A 117 -2.91 13.33 -6.78
C TRP A 117 -1.86 12.27 -7.14
N GLY A 118 -2.21 11.27 -7.96
CA GLY A 118 -1.27 10.26 -8.44
C GLY A 118 -0.10 10.87 -9.20
N VAL A 119 -0.36 11.76 -10.17
CA VAL A 119 0.67 12.45 -10.96
C VAL A 119 1.63 13.22 -10.06
N THR A 120 1.09 14.06 -9.17
CA THR A 120 1.92 14.91 -8.30
C THR A 120 2.65 14.11 -7.24
N TYR A 121 2.07 12.99 -6.78
CA TYR A 121 2.74 12.05 -5.88
C TYR A 121 3.95 11.38 -6.56
N THR A 122 3.78 10.90 -7.78
CA THR A 122 4.87 10.30 -8.58
C THR A 122 6.01 11.30 -8.82
N MET A 123 5.68 12.59 -9.04
CA MET A 123 6.69 13.65 -9.21
C MET A 123 7.61 13.81 -8.00
N MET A 124 7.15 13.44 -6.82
CA MET A 124 7.93 13.47 -5.57
C MET A 124 8.51 12.09 -5.23
N ASP A 125 7.72 11.02 -5.36
CA ASP A 125 8.08 9.69 -4.89
C ASP A 125 9.26 9.08 -5.67
N ILE A 126 9.26 9.19 -7.00
CA ILE A 126 10.35 8.68 -7.85
C ILE A 126 11.67 9.36 -7.54
N PRO A 127 11.78 10.71 -7.51
CA PRO A 127 13.02 11.36 -7.11
C PRO A 127 13.45 11.01 -5.69
N PHE A 128 12.51 10.85 -4.75
CA PHE A 128 12.81 10.54 -3.36
C PHE A 128 13.59 9.22 -3.21
N TRP A 129 13.14 8.16 -3.88
CA TRP A 129 13.85 6.88 -3.83
C TRP A 129 15.07 6.85 -4.73
N SER A 130 15.01 7.49 -5.89
CA SER A 130 16.09 7.53 -6.87
C SER A 130 17.29 8.38 -6.44
N MET A 131 17.12 9.29 -5.48
CA MET A 131 18.23 10.10 -4.99
C MET A 131 19.20 9.37 -4.05
N ILE A 132 18.81 8.21 -3.48
CA ILE A 132 19.68 7.46 -2.55
C ILE A 132 21.08 7.23 -3.09
N PRO A 133 21.29 6.73 -4.34
CA PRO A 133 22.61 6.58 -4.90
C PRO A 133 23.37 7.89 -5.08
N ALA A 134 22.66 9.02 -5.25
CA ALA A 134 23.29 10.30 -5.54
C ALA A 134 24.01 10.95 -4.36
N PHE A 135 23.69 10.54 -3.12
CA PHE A 135 24.33 11.07 -1.93
C PHE A 135 24.95 10.02 -0.99
N THR A 136 24.90 8.73 -1.35
CA THR A 136 25.57 7.64 -0.65
C THR A 136 26.91 7.29 -1.30
N HIS A 137 27.90 6.89 -0.49
CA HIS A 137 29.25 6.61 -0.97
C HIS A 137 29.58 5.13 -1.14
N SER A 138 28.84 4.24 -0.45
CA SER A 138 29.11 2.79 -0.47
C SER A 138 27.82 1.96 -0.56
N GLY A 139 27.95 0.70 -0.96
CA GLY A 139 26.83 -0.23 -1.01
C GLY A 139 26.17 -0.43 0.37
N LYS A 140 26.97 -0.55 1.44
CA LYS A 140 26.46 -0.67 2.82
C LYS A 140 25.69 0.58 3.27
N GLU A 141 26.17 1.77 2.89
CA GLU A 141 25.51 3.02 3.24
C GLU A 141 24.19 3.17 2.49
N ARG A 142 24.17 2.74 1.22
CA ARG A 142 22.99 2.71 0.38
C ARG A 142 21.92 1.74 0.92
N GLU A 143 22.33 0.54 1.30
CA GLU A 143 21.47 -0.45 1.96
C GLU A 143 20.91 0.09 3.29
N GLY A 144 21.77 0.63 4.14
CA GLY A 144 21.36 1.21 5.43
C GLY A 144 20.36 2.34 5.27
N LEU A 145 20.57 3.24 4.30
CA LEU A 145 19.66 4.35 4.04
C LEU A 145 18.33 3.90 3.43
N SER A 146 18.36 2.92 2.54
CA SER A 146 17.14 2.32 1.97
C SER A 146 16.30 1.65 3.04
N THR A 147 16.94 0.91 3.96
CA THR A 147 16.28 0.28 5.10
C THR A 147 15.69 1.31 6.05
N LEU A 148 16.45 2.36 6.38
CA LEU A 148 15.97 3.48 7.20
C LEU A 148 14.75 4.15 6.56
N GLY A 149 14.84 4.49 5.26
CA GLY A 149 13.76 5.13 4.54
C GLY A 149 12.47 4.29 4.56
N ARG A 150 12.57 2.99 4.28
CA ARG A 150 11.41 2.08 4.32
C ARG A 150 10.84 1.91 5.73
N SER A 151 11.69 1.82 6.75
CA SER A 151 11.24 1.73 8.14
C SER A 151 10.50 3.01 8.56
N CYS A 152 11.06 4.18 8.23
CA CYS A 152 10.43 5.47 8.51
C CYS A 152 9.11 5.65 7.72
N ALA A 153 9.06 5.20 6.46
CA ALA A 153 7.84 5.15 5.67
C ALA A 153 6.76 4.31 6.37
N GLY A 154 7.12 3.12 6.85
CA GLY A 154 6.23 2.28 7.66
C GLY A 154 5.71 2.96 8.93
N VAL A 155 6.55 3.76 9.61
CA VAL A 155 6.12 4.58 10.75
C VAL A 155 5.10 5.64 10.31
N GLY A 156 5.31 6.31 9.18
CA GLY A 156 4.36 7.28 8.63
C GLY A 156 3.00 6.65 8.33
N SER A 157 3.01 5.48 7.69
CA SER A 157 1.80 4.70 7.41
C SER A 157 1.07 4.29 8.70
N ALA A 158 1.80 3.81 9.70
CA ALA A 158 1.25 3.40 10.99
C ALA A 158 0.60 4.57 11.74
N ILE A 159 1.24 5.74 11.76
CA ILE A 159 0.70 6.95 12.37
C ILE A 159 -0.68 7.26 11.77
N ILE A 160 -0.78 7.34 10.44
CA ILE A 160 -2.04 7.67 9.76
C ILE A 160 -3.10 6.60 10.02
N THR A 161 -2.75 5.33 9.96
CA THR A 161 -3.70 4.24 10.23
C THR A 161 -4.30 4.34 11.63
N VAL A 162 -3.50 4.72 12.62
CA VAL A 162 -3.92 4.83 14.02
C VAL A 162 -4.73 6.09 14.29
N ILE A 163 -4.24 7.26 13.84
CA ILE A 163 -4.77 8.54 14.34
C ILE A 163 -5.88 9.14 13.46
N THR A 164 -6.03 8.74 12.18
CA THR A 164 -6.91 9.45 11.24
C THR A 164 -8.34 9.56 11.76
N MET A 165 -9.00 8.46 12.08
CA MET A 165 -10.41 8.52 12.50
C MET A 165 -10.59 9.20 13.87
N LEU A 166 -9.61 9.06 14.76
CA LEU A 166 -9.62 9.79 16.05
C LEU A 166 -9.54 11.29 15.83
N CYS A 167 -8.60 11.73 14.98
CA CYS A 167 -8.41 13.16 14.67
C CYS A 167 -9.58 13.73 13.85
N VAL A 168 -10.09 12.98 12.87
CA VAL A 168 -11.24 13.38 12.06
C VAL A 168 -12.46 13.62 12.97
N ASN A 169 -12.73 12.71 13.88
CA ASN A 169 -13.85 12.87 14.82
C ASN A 169 -13.64 14.08 15.75
N ALA A 170 -12.45 14.21 16.34
CA ALA A 170 -12.13 15.31 17.24
C ALA A 170 -12.15 16.68 16.54
N LEU A 171 -11.58 16.79 15.34
CA LEU A 171 -11.49 18.03 14.57
C LEU A 171 -12.80 18.40 13.88
N GLY A 172 -13.64 17.40 13.57
CA GLY A 172 -14.92 17.60 12.90
C GLY A 172 -16.05 18.04 13.80
N GLY A 173 -15.92 17.83 15.12
CA GLY A 173 -17.02 18.16 16.05
C GLY A 173 -18.29 17.39 15.77
N GLY A 174 -18.19 16.18 15.22
CA GLY A 174 -19.30 15.32 14.80
C GLY A 174 -19.56 15.30 13.29
N GLU A 175 -18.95 16.21 12.51
CA GLU A 175 -19.02 16.23 11.06
C GLU A 175 -17.73 15.66 10.43
N GLU A 176 -17.75 14.42 9.96
CA GLU A 176 -16.56 13.77 9.39
C GLU A 176 -16.01 14.52 8.16
N ARG A 177 -16.87 15.12 7.34
CA ARG A 177 -16.46 15.92 6.17
C ARG A 177 -15.54 17.08 6.57
N VAL A 178 -15.92 17.81 7.61
CA VAL A 178 -15.12 18.93 8.16
C VAL A 178 -13.85 18.40 8.82
N GLY A 179 -13.98 17.28 9.54
CA GLY A 179 -12.86 16.60 10.19
C GLY A 179 -11.78 16.17 9.19
N PHE A 180 -12.15 15.54 8.07
CA PHE A 180 -11.20 15.16 7.01
C PHE A 180 -10.51 16.37 6.39
N SER A 181 -11.25 17.44 6.07
CA SER A 181 -10.66 18.65 5.51
C SER A 181 -9.60 19.27 6.44
N ARG A 182 -9.92 19.42 7.74
CA ARG A 182 -8.98 19.98 8.73
C ARG A 182 -7.79 19.06 8.98
N PHE A 183 -8.01 17.76 9.13
CA PHE A 183 -6.95 16.80 9.34
C PHE A 183 -6.00 16.73 8.13
N THR A 184 -6.55 16.68 6.93
CA THR A 184 -5.76 16.65 5.70
C THR A 184 -4.91 17.91 5.52
N LEU A 185 -5.42 19.09 5.91
CA LEU A 185 -4.63 20.31 5.90
C LEU A 185 -3.42 20.21 6.83
N ILE A 186 -3.59 19.67 8.03
CA ILE A 186 -2.48 19.46 8.98
C ILE A 186 -1.43 18.51 8.37
N ILE A 187 -1.88 17.39 7.83
CA ILE A 187 -0.99 16.39 7.22
C ILE A 187 -0.26 16.98 6.00
N ALA A 188 -0.95 17.75 5.15
CA ALA A 188 -0.36 18.42 4.00
C ALA A 188 0.74 19.40 4.41
N VAL A 189 0.54 20.19 5.45
CA VAL A 189 1.54 21.12 5.98
C VAL A 189 2.75 20.38 6.55
N LEU A 190 2.52 19.33 7.36
CA LEU A 190 3.60 18.50 7.90
C LEU A 190 4.41 17.84 6.80
N PHE A 191 3.76 17.33 5.76
CA PHE A 191 4.42 16.75 4.60
C PHE A 191 5.36 17.72 3.89
N VAL A 192 4.88 18.96 3.64
CA VAL A 192 5.73 20.00 3.03
C VAL A 192 6.92 20.32 3.92
N ILE A 193 6.73 20.47 5.23
CA ILE A 193 7.81 20.75 6.18
C ILE A 193 8.85 19.61 6.17
N PHE A 194 8.41 18.36 6.23
CA PHE A 194 9.29 17.20 6.33
C PHE A 194 10.14 17.03 5.07
N ILE A 195 9.55 17.19 3.88
CA ILE A 195 10.30 17.14 2.62
C ILE A 195 11.20 18.36 2.46
N ALA A 196 10.78 19.56 2.89
CA ALA A 196 11.64 20.74 2.88
C ALA A 196 12.89 20.53 3.74
N VAL A 197 12.76 19.95 4.94
CA VAL A 197 13.90 19.58 5.80
C VAL A 197 14.83 18.59 5.08
N THR A 198 14.26 17.61 4.36
CA THR A 198 15.05 16.68 3.53
C THR A 198 15.82 17.42 2.45
N CYS A 199 15.17 18.29 1.68
CA CYS A 199 15.79 19.04 0.59
C CYS A 199 16.89 20.02 1.04
N ILE A 200 16.73 20.62 2.23
CA ILE A 200 17.71 21.57 2.78
C ILE A 200 18.97 20.85 3.28
N ASN A 201 18.80 19.70 3.93
CA ASN A 201 19.89 19.02 4.62
C ASN A 201 20.65 18.01 3.75
N ILE A 202 20.06 17.54 2.66
CA ILE A 202 20.69 16.57 1.76
C ILE A 202 21.23 17.29 0.53
N ASN A 203 22.53 17.11 0.27
CA ASN A 203 23.19 17.59 -0.94
C ASN A 203 23.49 16.43 -1.89
N GLU A 204 23.03 16.54 -3.13
CA GLU A 204 23.37 15.60 -4.19
C GLU A 204 24.87 15.73 -4.52
N LYS A 205 25.63 14.64 -4.33
CA LYS A 205 27.07 14.62 -4.49
C LYS A 205 27.52 14.06 -5.85
N SER A 206 26.64 13.38 -6.56
CA SER A 206 26.91 12.83 -7.89
C SER A 206 25.66 12.83 -8.77
N THR A 207 25.87 13.02 -10.07
CA THR A 207 24.83 12.79 -11.08
C THR A 207 24.85 11.32 -11.48
N VAL A 208 24.11 10.49 -10.75
CA VAL A 208 23.92 9.09 -11.16
C VAL A 208 22.79 9.04 -12.18
N ASP A 209 23.05 8.47 -13.34
CA ASP A 209 21.99 8.17 -14.30
C ASP A 209 21.16 7.00 -13.75
N VAL A 210 19.89 7.27 -13.50
CA VAL A 210 18.93 6.25 -13.09
C VAL A 210 18.22 5.79 -14.35
N ASP A 211 18.54 4.58 -14.80
CA ASP A 211 17.81 3.93 -15.87
C ASP A 211 16.45 3.48 -15.33
N ALA A 212 15.40 4.21 -15.71
CA ALA A 212 14.02 3.78 -15.48
C ALA A 212 13.62 2.86 -16.65
N PRO A 213 13.36 1.57 -16.39
CA PRO A 213 12.96 0.66 -17.46
C PRO A 213 11.59 1.04 -18.01
N SER A 214 11.44 0.97 -19.34
CA SER A 214 10.14 1.15 -19.97
C SER A 214 9.20 -0.03 -19.65
N ILE A 215 7.88 0.21 -19.69
CA ILE A 215 6.87 -0.83 -19.45
C ILE A 215 7.09 -2.02 -20.39
N GLY A 216 7.41 -1.78 -21.67
CA GLY A 216 7.71 -2.84 -22.63
C GLY A 216 8.92 -3.69 -22.20
N GLN A 217 9.97 -3.08 -21.64
CA GLN A 217 11.12 -3.80 -21.11
C GLN A 217 10.75 -4.63 -19.87
N MET A 218 9.89 -4.12 -18.99
CA MET A 218 9.41 -4.85 -17.82
C MET A 218 8.66 -6.13 -18.23
N PHE A 219 7.69 -6.01 -19.14
CA PHE A 219 6.94 -7.16 -19.64
C PHE A 219 7.81 -8.16 -20.39
N LYS A 220 8.74 -7.69 -21.23
CA LYS A 220 9.67 -8.57 -21.96
C LYS A 220 10.55 -9.35 -20.98
N ALA A 221 11.13 -8.72 -19.98
CA ALA A 221 11.95 -9.41 -18.97
C ALA A 221 11.15 -10.44 -18.19
N LEU A 222 9.89 -10.11 -17.85
CA LEU A 222 8.99 -11.02 -17.15
C LEU A 222 8.63 -12.26 -18.00
N ILE A 223 8.31 -12.07 -19.28
CA ILE A 223 7.98 -13.17 -20.19
C ILE A 223 9.19 -14.10 -20.41
N GLN A 224 10.38 -13.55 -20.44
CA GLN A 224 11.62 -14.30 -20.59
C GLN A 224 12.05 -15.06 -19.33
N ASN A 225 11.51 -14.65 -18.16
CA ASN A 225 11.83 -15.24 -16.87
C ASN A 225 10.56 -15.85 -16.24
N ASP A 226 10.33 -17.13 -16.50
CA ASP A 226 9.16 -17.89 -16.03
C ASP A 226 9.04 -17.94 -14.50
N GLN A 227 10.17 -17.91 -13.76
CA GLN A 227 10.18 -17.90 -12.31
C GLN A 227 9.78 -16.53 -11.77
N ALA A 228 10.25 -15.43 -12.38
CA ALA A 228 9.82 -14.09 -12.04
C ALA A 228 8.32 -13.90 -12.32
N MET A 229 7.81 -14.41 -13.43
CA MET A 229 6.38 -14.40 -13.73
C MET A 229 5.55 -15.14 -12.65
N ALA A 230 6.03 -16.31 -12.21
CA ALA A 230 5.35 -17.07 -11.16
C ALA A 230 5.27 -16.30 -9.84
N VAL A 231 6.36 -15.66 -9.43
CA VAL A 231 6.39 -14.84 -8.21
C VAL A 231 5.51 -13.59 -8.35
N VAL A 232 5.57 -12.89 -9.48
CA VAL A 232 4.79 -11.68 -9.74
C VAL A 232 3.28 -11.96 -9.70
N ILE A 233 2.81 -13.02 -10.36
CA ILE A 233 1.39 -13.43 -10.31
C ILE A 233 0.98 -13.76 -8.87
N THR A 234 1.83 -14.45 -8.11
CA THR A 234 1.57 -14.77 -6.71
C THR A 234 1.48 -13.49 -5.86
N ILE A 235 2.35 -12.51 -6.11
CA ILE A 235 2.30 -11.19 -5.45
C ILE A 235 0.97 -10.49 -5.74
N VAL A 236 0.48 -10.51 -6.97
CA VAL A 236 -0.82 -9.94 -7.34
C VAL A 236 -1.95 -10.56 -6.52
N LEU A 237 -1.99 -11.89 -6.45
CA LEU A 237 -3.05 -12.62 -5.73
C LEU A 237 -3.02 -12.33 -4.23
N ILE A 238 -1.85 -12.33 -3.60
CA ILE A 238 -1.68 -11.98 -2.19
C ILE A 238 -2.14 -10.53 -1.94
N ASN A 239 -1.66 -9.59 -2.75
CA ASN A 239 -2.00 -8.17 -2.53
C ASN A 239 -3.47 -7.87 -2.82
N CYS A 240 -4.10 -8.49 -3.83
CA CYS A 240 -5.55 -8.38 -4.04
C CYS A 240 -6.33 -8.89 -2.83
N ALA A 241 -5.93 -10.01 -2.24
CA ALA A 241 -6.57 -10.55 -1.03
C ALA A 241 -6.47 -9.56 0.14
N VAL A 242 -5.25 -9.11 0.45
CA VAL A 242 -4.97 -8.21 1.58
C VAL A 242 -5.65 -6.85 1.40
N TYR A 243 -5.55 -6.24 0.22
CA TYR A 243 -6.12 -4.92 -0.03
C TYR A 243 -7.64 -4.92 -0.07
N THR A 244 -8.28 -6.02 -0.51
CA THR A 244 -9.75 -6.15 -0.44
C THR A 244 -10.22 -6.11 1.01
N THR A 245 -9.58 -6.87 1.90
CA THR A 245 -9.89 -6.84 3.33
C THR A 245 -9.61 -5.45 3.92
N SER A 246 -8.47 -4.84 3.60
CA SER A 246 -8.11 -3.51 4.10
C SER A 246 -9.10 -2.42 3.67
N ASN A 247 -9.65 -2.49 2.47
CA ASN A 247 -10.68 -1.56 2.00
C ASN A 247 -12.04 -1.79 2.67
N LEU A 248 -12.35 -3.03 3.04
CA LEU A 248 -13.66 -3.36 3.62
C LEU A 248 -13.70 -3.29 5.15
N VAL A 249 -12.55 -3.36 5.84
CA VAL A 249 -12.51 -3.42 7.31
C VAL A 249 -13.14 -2.21 8.00
N ILE A 250 -13.04 -1.02 7.41
CA ILE A 250 -13.66 0.19 7.97
C ILE A 250 -15.20 0.07 7.95
N TYR A 251 -15.77 -0.46 6.87
CA TYR A 251 -17.22 -0.69 6.73
C TYR A 251 -17.71 -1.81 7.66
N PHE A 252 -16.88 -2.84 7.85
CA PHE A 252 -17.13 -3.89 8.83
C PHE A 252 -17.28 -3.32 10.24
N PHE A 253 -16.36 -2.48 10.70
CA PHE A 253 -16.46 -1.86 12.01
C PHE A 253 -17.63 -0.87 12.10
N LYS A 254 -17.92 -0.12 11.05
CA LYS A 254 -18.98 0.87 11.05
C LYS A 254 -20.38 0.25 11.01
N TYR A 255 -20.61 -0.72 10.12
CA TYR A 255 -21.96 -1.22 9.83
C TYR A 255 -22.29 -2.58 10.46
N ASP A 256 -21.29 -3.41 10.72
CA ASP A 256 -21.46 -4.76 11.25
C ASP A 256 -21.12 -4.84 12.73
N PHE A 257 -19.90 -4.49 13.12
CA PHE A 257 -19.51 -4.44 14.53
C PHE A 257 -20.29 -3.36 15.29
N GLY A 258 -20.42 -2.16 14.70
CA GLY A 258 -21.34 -1.11 15.12
C GLY A 258 -20.94 -0.40 16.42
N GLY A 259 -21.93 0.36 16.94
CA GLY A 259 -21.79 1.14 18.17
C GLY A 259 -21.41 2.60 17.93
N ALA A 260 -21.77 3.48 18.87
CA ALA A 260 -21.53 4.93 18.76
C ALA A 260 -20.04 5.33 18.63
N ALA A 261 -19.14 4.48 19.10
CA ALA A 261 -17.70 4.70 19.05
C ALA A 261 -16.96 3.59 18.24
N TRP A 262 -17.58 3.10 17.16
CA TRP A 262 -17.02 2.06 16.29
C TRP A 262 -15.59 2.36 15.82
N TYR A 263 -15.27 3.62 15.61
CA TYR A 263 -13.93 4.09 15.19
C TYR A 263 -12.84 3.79 16.23
N ASN A 264 -13.15 3.71 17.52
CA ASN A 264 -12.20 3.30 18.55
C ASN A 264 -11.82 1.83 18.39
N SER A 265 -12.81 0.95 18.15
CA SER A 265 -12.56 -0.47 17.89
C SER A 265 -11.80 -0.69 16.59
N TYR A 266 -12.15 0.03 15.55
CA TYR A 266 -11.41 0.06 14.28
C TYR A 266 -9.94 0.48 14.47
N THR A 267 -9.70 1.59 15.18
CA THR A 267 -8.35 2.10 15.47
C THR A 267 -7.55 1.09 16.28
N LEU A 268 -8.15 0.53 17.33
CA LEU A 268 -7.51 -0.46 18.19
C LEU A 268 -7.12 -1.71 17.42
N PHE A 269 -7.99 -2.22 16.56
CA PHE A 269 -7.74 -3.38 15.71
C PHE A 269 -6.59 -3.12 14.72
N ASN A 270 -6.61 -1.97 14.03
CA ASN A 270 -5.55 -1.62 13.08
C ASN A 270 -4.20 -1.35 13.77
N THR A 271 -4.20 -0.74 14.95
CA THR A 271 -2.98 -0.55 15.74
C THR A 271 -2.36 -1.89 16.13
N PHE A 272 -3.19 -2.81 16.63
CA PHE A 272 -2.77 -4.17 16.93
C PHE A 272 -2.23 -4.86 15.67
N GLY A 273 -2.96 -4.80 14.57
CA GLY A 273 -2.57 -5.43 13.31
C GLY A 273 -1.24 -4.90 12.76
N GLY A 274 -1.06 -3.57 12.75
CA GLY A 274 0.18 -2.93 12.34
C GLY A 274 1.38 -3.34 13.19
N ALA A 275 1.21 -3.38 14.53
CA ALA A 275 2.25 -3.85 15.44
C ALA A 275 2.61 -5.32 15.19
N VAL A 276 1.61 -6.19 15.06
CA VAL A 276 1.82 -7.62 14.75
C VAL A 276 2.54 -7.81 13.42
N GLN A 277 2.14 -7.07 12.38
CA GLN A 277 2.77 -7.15 11.06
C GLN A 277 4.26 -6.79 11.12
N ILE A 278 4.61 -5.68 11.77
CA ILE A 278 6.01 -5.23 11.93
C ILE A 278 6.80 -6.24 12.76
N LEU A 279 6.27 -6.67 13.91
CA LEU A 279 6.94 -7.66 14.76
C LEU A 279 7.10 -9.00 14.06
N SER A 280 6.16 -9.38 13.20
CA SER A 280 6.27 -10.59 12.39
C SER A 280 7.44 -10.52 11.40
N MET A 281 7.62 -9.39 10.72
CA MET A 281 8.77 -9.19 9.83
C MET A 281 10.10 -9.22 10.59
N MET A 282 10.15 -8.60 11.77
CA MET A 282 11.40 -8.40 12.52
C MET A 282 11.77 -9.58 13.41
N LEU A 283 10.80 -10.31 13.95
CA LEU A 283 11.01 -11.36 14.95
C LEU A 283 10.54 -12.74 14.46
N LEU A 284 9.28 -12.88 13.98
CA LEU A 284 8.75 -14.19 13.62
C LEU A 284 9.44 -14.76 12.39
N PHE A 285 9.64 -13.97 11.36
CA PHE A 285 10.31 -14.43 10.14
C PHE A 285 11.74 -14.90 10.41
N PRO A 286 12.64 -14.13 11.09
CA PRO A 286 13.96 -14.61 11.45
C PRO A 286 13.94 -15.81 12.40
N LEU A 287 12.96 -15.90 13.30
CA LEU A 287 12.82 -17.04 14.19
C LEU A 287 12.48 -18.32 13.40
N PHE A 288 11.48 -18.27 12.52
CA PHE A 288 11.12 -19.41 11.69
C PHE A 288 12.24 -19.80 10.72
N ARG A 289 13.02 -18.83 10.27
CA ARG A 289 14.16 -19.05 9.38
C ARG A 289 15.28 -19.90 10.03
N LYS A 290 15.36 -19.95 11.35
CA LYS A 290 16.30 -20.82 12.06
C LYS A 290 15.95 -22.31 11.94
N PHE A 291 14.66 -22.63 11.72
CA PHE A 291 14.17 -24.01 11.76
C PHE A 291 13.59 -24.48 10.41
N MET A 292 13.27 -23.56 9.52
CA MET A 292 12.58 -23.85 8.25
C MET A 292 13.24 -23.14 7.08
N SER A 293 13.10 -23.76 5.88
CA SER A 293 13.44 -23.13 4.61
C SER A 293 12.44 -22.00 4.26
N THR A 294 12.87 -21.05 3.41
CA THR A 294 12.03 -19.95 2.94
C THR A 294 10.71 -20.42 2.32
N ILE A 295 10.76 -21.50 1.53
CA ILE A 295 9.57 -22.10 0.90
C ILE A 295 8.61 -22.69 1.95
N ARG A 296 9.12 -23.34 2.99
CA ARG A 296 8.27 -23.88 4.06
C ARG A 296 7.60 -22.75 4.85
N ILE A 297 8.34 -21.68 5.17
CA ILE A 297 7.77 -20.51 5.85
C ILE A 297 6.69 -19.87 4.98
N PHE A 298 6.85 -19.85 3.67
CA PHE A 298 5.86 -19.32 2.74
C PHE A 298 4.54 -20.11 2.82
N TYR A 299 4.59 -21.44 2.78
CA TYR A 299 3.38 -22.27 2.94
C TYR A 299 2.75 -22.11 4.33
N VAL A 300 3.55 -22.05 5.39
CA VAL A 300 3.05 -21.80 6.75
C VAL A 300 2.33 -20.45 6.82
N SER A 301 2.89 -19.40 6.19
CA SER A 301 2.25 -18.08 6.13
C SER A 301 0.92 -18.10 5.40
N PHE A 302 0.81 -18.83 4.28
CA PHE A 302 -0.49 -19.01 3.60
C PHE A 302 -1.51 -19.74 4.48
N LEU A 303 -1.10 -20.81 5.14
CA LEU A 303 -1.96 -21.55 6.07
C LEU A 303 -2.42 -20.67 7.22
N MET A 304 -1.53 -19.87 7.80
CA MET A 304 -1.87 -18.92 8.86
C MET A 304 -2.88 -17.87 8.39
N ALA A 305 -2.68 -17.30 7.18
CA ALA A 305 -3.61 -16.32 6.62
C ALA A 305 -4.99 -16.94 6.39
N ILE A 306 -5.05 -18.11 5.72
CA ILE A 306 -6.30 -18.82 5.44
C ILE A 306 -7.02 -19.19 6.75
N ALA A 307 -6.28 -19.74 7.73
CA ALA A 307 -6.83 -20.06 9.04
C ALA A 307 -7.37 -18.81 9.76
N GLY A 308 -6.64 -17.68 9.67
CA GLY A 308 -7.08 -16.41 10.22
C GLY A 308 -8.40 -15.92 9.60
N TYR A 309 -8.52 -15.98 8.27
CA TYR A 309 -9.77 -15.62 7.60
C TYR A 309 -10.93 -16.58 7.93
N LEU A 310 -10.67 -17.88 8.08
CA LEU A 310 -11.69 -18.85 8.50
C LEU A 310 -12.15 -18.59 9.94
N VAL A 311 -11.22 -18.32 10.86
CA VAL A 311 -11.56 -17.95 12.25
C VAL A 311 -12.36 -16.65 12.27
N LEU A 312 -11.97 -15.64 11.48
CA LEU A 312 -12.72 -14.40 11.35
C LEU A 312 -14.14 -14.66 10.85
N LEU A 313 -14.30 -15.48 9.82
CA LEU A 313 -15.61 -15.87 9.28
C LEU A 313 -16.48 -16.51 10.36
N VAL A 314 -15.95 -17.47 11.11
CA VAL A 314 -16.68 -18.13 12.20
C VAL A 314 -17.09 -17.13 13.28
N LEU A 315 -16.19 -16.25 13.72
CA LEU A 315 -16.49 -15.23 14.73
C LEU A 315 -17.56 -14.24 14.26
N CYS A 316 -17.55 -13.84 12.99
CA CYS A 316 -18.58 -12.99 12.42
C CYS A 316 -19.99 -13.55 12.52
N PHE A 317 -20.14 -14.88 12.52
CA PHE A 317 -21.46 -15.54 12.64
C PHE A 317 -21.79 -16.06 14.04
N THR A 318 -20.84 -16.06 14.97
CA THR A 318 -21.05 -16.63 16.31
C THR A 318 -20.97 -15.60 17.43
N ASN A 319 -19.94 -14.78 17.48
CA ASN A 319 -19.74 -13.85 18.59
C ASN A 319 -18.88 -12.65 18.18
N MET A 320 -19.51 -11.51 17.97
CA MET A 320 -18.86 -10.25 17.60
C MET A 320 -18.90 -9.17 18.70
N GLY A 321 -19.34 -9.49 19.91
CA GLY A 321 -19.55 -8.51 20.98
C GLY A 321 -18.26 -7.88 21.55
N ASN A 322 -17.08 -8.41 21.21
CA ASN A 322 -15.81 -7.95 21.80
C ASN A 322 -14.70 -7.88 20.75
N VAL A 323 -14.14 -6.67 20.58
CA VAL A 323 -13.03 -6.43 19.64
C VAL A 323 -11.78 -7.29 19.93
N PHE A 324 -11.54 -7.65 21.19
CA PHE A 324 -10.40 -8.49 21.55
C PHE A 324 -10.48 -9.92 21.00
N LEU A 325 -11.69 -10.42 20.73
CA LEU A 325 -11.85 -11.71 20.02
C LEU A 325 -11.35 -11.64 18.58
N LEU A 326 -11.48 -10.47 17.93
CA LEU A 326 -10.99 -10.24 16.59
C LEU A 326 -9.44 -10.18 16.52
N PHE A 327 -8.76 -10.04 17.65
CA PHE A 327 -7.29 -10.08 17.70
C PHE A 327 -6.73 -11.47 17.37
N ILE A 328 -7.49 -12.53 17.61
CA ILE A 328 -7.08 -13.91 17.29
C ILE A 328 -6.91 -14.07 15.77
N PRO A 329 -7.96 -13.89 14.94
CA PRO A 329 -7.81 -13.94 13.49
C PRO A 329 -6.93 -12.81 12.98
N GLY A 330 -6.96 -11.62 13.59
CA GLY A 330 -6.09 -10.50 13.28
C GLY A 330 -4.62 -10.87 13.40
N PHE A 331 -4.21 -11.51 14.51
CA PHE A 331 -2.83 -11.98 14.67
C PHE A 331 -2.41 -12.90 13.52
N LEU A 332 -3.22 -13.89 13.19
CA LEU A 332 -2.92 -14.86 12.13
C LEU A 332 -2.78 -14.18 10.77
N ILE A 333 -3.70 -13.27 10.42
CA ILE A 333 -3.71 -12.58 9.13
C ILE A 333 -2.54 -11.59 9.03
N PHE A 334 -2.34 -10.72 10.03
CA PHE A 334 -1.30 -9.70 9.99
C PHE A 334 0.11 -10.28 10.12
N ALA A 335 0.29 -11.32 10.97
CA ALA A 335 1.57 -12.01 11.08
C ALA A 335 1.93 -12.71 9.76
N ALA A 336 0.98 -13.39 9.15
CA ALA A 336 1.17 -14.02 7.85
C ALA A 336 1.51 -12.98 6.77
N ASN A 337 0.79 -11.86 6.73
CA ASN A 337 1.04 -10.78 5.77
C ASN A 337 2.45 -10.18 5.92
N GLY A 338 2.92 -9.97 7.16
CA GLY A 338 4.29 -9.54 7.42
C GLY A 338 5.33 -10.50 6.85
N MET A 339 5.19 -11.80 7.13
CA MET A 339 6.10 -12.81 6.59
C MET A 339 6.03 -12.91 5.07
N LEU A 340 4.84 -12.90 4.47
CA LEU A 340 4.65 -12.95 3.01
C LEU A 340 5.28 -11.75 2.31
N THR A 341 5.22 -10.55 2.91
CA THR A 341 5.86 -9.35 2.36
C THR A 341 7.38 -9.51 2.24
N VAL A 342 8.02 -10.07 3.27
CA VAL A 342 9.47 -10.35 3.22
C VAL A 342 9.77 -11.45 2.20
N LEU A 343 9.03 -12.55 2.24
CA LEU A 343 9.27 -13.73 1.40
C LEU A 343 9.08 -13.44 -0.09
N THR A 344 8.06 -12.67 -0.47
CA THR A 344 7.86 -12.27 -1.87
C THR A 344 9.02 -11.46 -2.41
N THR A 345 9.60 -10.58 -1.59
CA THR A 345 10.81 -9.83 -1.95
C THR A 345 12.03 -10.74 -2.11
N VAL A 346 12.21 -11.71 -1.20
CA VAL A 346 13.29 -12.70 -1.29
C VAL A 346 13.15 -13.57 -2.55
N PHE A 347 11.95 -14.07 -2.81
CA PHE A 347 11.72 -14.89 -4.01
C PHE A 347 11.92 -14.09 -5.29
N LEU A 348 11.55 -12.84 -5.31
CA LEU A 348 11.77 -11.98 -6.45
C LEU A 348 13.28 -11.75 -6.70
N ALA A 349 14.06 -11.53 -5.64
CA ALA A 349 15.52 -11.46 -5.74
C ALA A 349 16.12 -12.75 -6.29
N ASN A 350 15.65 -13.93 -5.82
CA ASN A 350 16.09 -15.23 -6.36
C ASN A 350 15.80 -15.40 -7.85
N THR A 351 14.71 -14.80 -8.35
CA THR A 351 14.40 -14.86 -9.79
C THR A 351 15.31 -13.97 -10.62
N VAL A 352 15.97 -12.97 -10.03
CA VAL A 352 17.01 -12.19 -10.72
C VAL A 352 18.24 -13.06 -11.02
N ASP A 353 18.70 -13.81 -10.02
CA ASP A 353 19.84 -14.74 -10.18
C ASP A 353 19.51 -15.84 -11.20
N TYR A 354 18.29 -16.40 -11.14
CA TYR A 354 17.81 -17.33 -12.16
C TYR A 354 17.78 -16.74 -13.58
N GLY A 355 17.32 -15.49 -13.70
CA GLY A 355 17.30 -14.78 -14.99
C GLY A 355 18.71 -14.56 -15.54
N GLN A 356 19.67 -14.25 -14.68
CA GLN A 356 21.08 -14.11 -15.06
C GLN A 356 21.65 -15.45 -15.56
N TRP A 357 21.39 -16.54 -14.86
CA TRP A 357 21.81 -17.88 -15.28
C TRP A 357 21.17 -18.33 -16.59
N LYS A 358 19.85 -18.14 -16.76
CA LYS A 358 19.09 -18.61 -17.92
C LYS A 358 19.26 -17.75 -19.16
N ASN A 359 19.23 -16.43 -18.99
CA ASN A 359 19.15 -15.46 -20.10
C ASN A 359 20.44 -14.66 -20.28
N HIS A 360 21.47 -14.92 -19.46
CA HIS A 360 22.75 -14.18 -19.41
C HIS A 360 22.55 -12.66 -19.22
N ARG A 361 21.46 -12.25 -18.59
CA ARG A 361 21.11 -10.87 -18.30
C ARG A 361 20.64 -10.72 -16.88
N ARG A 362 21.16 -9.71 -16.18
CA ARG A 362 20.74 -9.35 -14.82
C ARG A 362 19.74 -8.19 -14.89
N ASP A 363 18.46 -8.53 -14.94
CA ASP A 363 17.36 -7.56 -15.08
C ASP A 363 16.77 -7.15 -13.71
N GLU A 364 17.62 -6.89 -12.71
CA GLU A 364 17.21 -6.62 -11.33
C GLU A 364 16.26 -5.43 -11.21
N SER A 365 16.66 -4.26 -11.73
CA SER A 365 15.84 -3.04 -11.67
C SER A 365 14.50 -3.21 -12.39
N VAL A 366 14.48 -3.97 -13.49
CA VAL A 366 13.29 -4.25 -14.28
C VAL A 366 12.30 -5.12 -13.51
N ILE A 367 12.78 -6.19 -12.86
CA ILE A 367 11.95 -7.12 -12.10
C ILE A 367 11.35 -6.45 -10.86
N PHE A 368 12.13 -5.63 -10.12
CA PHE A 368 11.62 -4.90 -8.96
C PHE A 368 10.67 -3.76 -9.35
N SER A 369 10.89 -3.10 -10.48
CA SER A 369 9.94 -2.12 -11.02
C SER A 369 8.62 -2.78 -11.40
N MET A 370 8.65 -3.99 -11.94
CA MET A 370 7.45 -4.77 -12.22
C MET A 370 6.69 -5.14 -10.95
N GLN A 371 7.39 -5.46 -9.86
CA GLN A 371 6.74 -5.67 -8.56
C GLN A 371 5.94 -4.44 -8.13
N THR A 372 6.54 -3.26 -8.20
CA THR A 372 5.87 -2.00 -7.84
C THR A 372 4.64 -1.74 -8.71
N PHE A 373 4.78 -1.95 -10.02
CA PHE A 373 3.68 -1.84 -10.98
C PHE A 373 2.51 -2.75 -10.62
N VAL A 374 2.75 -4.05 -10.40
CA VAL A 374 1.67 -5.00 -10.13
C VAL A 374 1.04 -4.82 -8.76
N VAL A 375 1.78 -4.35 -7.76
CA VAL A 375 1.23 -4.02 -6.43
C VAL A 375 0.25 -2.84 -6.54
N LYS A 376 0.59 -1.81 -7.30
CA LYS A 376 -0.33 -0.69 -7.58
C LYS A 376 -1.58 -1.16 -8.32
N LEU A 377 -1.41 -1.99 -9.35
CA LEU A 377 -2.54 -2.56 -10.09
C LEU A 377 -3.44 -3.42 -9.18
N ALA A 378 -2.85 -4.28 -8.35
CA ALA A 378 -3.59 -5.09 -7.38
C ALA A 378 -4.40 -4.24 -6.40
N SER A 379 -3.86 -3.10 -5.95
CA SER A 379 -4.59 -2.17 -5.07
C SER A 379 -5.83 -1.56 -5.75
N GLY A 380 -5.73 -1.24 -7.04
CA GLY A 380 -6.85 -0.74 -7.84
C GLY A 380 -7.93 -1.79 -8.06
N VAL A 381 -7.53 -3.02 -8.40
CA VAL A 381 -8.46 -4.17 -8.56
C VAL A 381 -9.17 -4.46 -7.24
N ALA A 382 -8.46 -4.45 -6.12
CA ALA A 382 -9.02 -4.67 -4.80
C ALA A 382 -10.01 -3.56 -4.39
N ALA A 383 -9.71 -2.30 -4.71
CA ALA A 383 -10.63 -1.19 -4.48
C ALA A 383 -11.92 -1.31 -5.30
N LEU A 384 -11.81 -1.74 -6.56
CA LEU A 384 -12.99 -2.03 -7.39
C LEU A 384 -13.79 -3.21 -6.81
N ALA A 385 -13.14 -4.29 -6.39
CA ALA A 385 -13.80 -5.43 -5.77
C ALA A 385 -14.54 -5.02 -4.48
N ALA A 386 -13.92 -4.20 -3.63
CA ALA A 386 -14.56 -3.65 -2.44
C ALA A 386 -15.77 -2.76 -2.80
N SER A 387 -15.64 -1.90 -3.79
CA SER A 387 -16.74 -1.03 -4.26
C SER A 387 -17.93 -1.82 -4.81
N LEU A 388 -17.64 -2.88 -5.57
CA LEU A 388 -18.70 -3.78 -6.07
C LEU A 388 -19.39 -4.52 -4.92
N CYS A 389 -18.63 -4.99 -3.93
CA CYS A 389 -19.21 -5.59 -2.73
C CYS A 389 -20.17 -4.64 -2.01
N LEU A 390 -19.73 -3.40 -1.77
CA LEU A 390 -20.53 -2.40 -1.07
C LEU A 390 -21.82 -2.06 -1.83
N ASN A 391 -21.74 -1.98 -3.15
CA ASN A 391 -22.92 -1.76 -4.01
C ASN A 391 -23.89 -2.97 -3.95
N LEU A 392 -23.38 -4.19 -4.12
CA LEU A 392 -24.19 -5.41 -4.10
C LEU A 392 -24.81 -5.69 -2.72
N CYS A 393 -24.14 -5.26 -1.66
CA CYS A 393 -24.62 -5.38 -0.29
C CYS A 393 -25.56 -4.23 0.12
N ASN A 394 -25.90 -3.30 -0.76
CA ASN A 394 -26.67 -2.10 -0.44
C ASN A 394 -26.09 -1.29 0.74
N LEU A 395 -24.75 -1.27 0.83
CA LEU A 395 -23.98 -0.42 1.75
C LEU A 395 -23.40 0.79 1.02
N SER A 396 -23.99 1.15 -0.12
CA SER A 396 -23.64 2.33 -0.91
C SER A 396 -24.38 3.57 -0.39
N SER A 397 -23.98 4.73 -0.89
CA SER A 397 -24.36 6.06 -0.43
C SER A 397 -25.87 6.32 -0.19
N ASP A 398 -26.74 5.68 -0.97
CA ASP A 398 -28.19 5.93 -0.89
C ASP A 398 -28.87 5.25 0.32
N THR A 399 -28.19 4.28 0.92
CA THR A 399 -28.70 3.49 2.03
C THR A 399 -27.93 3.68 3.34
N SER A 400 -26.79 4.40 3.29
CA SER A 400 -25.87 4.48 4.44
C SER A 400 -26.47 5.11 5.70
N ASP A 401 -27.37 6.10 5.58
CA ASP A 401 -28.01 6.72 6.75
C ASP A 401 -29.09 5.83 7.38
N ALA A 402 -29.86 5.14 6.54
CA ALA A 402 -30.84 4.19 7.02
C ALA A 402 -30.14 2.99 7.71
N VAL A 403 -29.01 2.55 7.17
CA VAL A 403 -28.18 1.48 7.74
C VAL A 403 -27.49 1.93 9.03
N ALA A 404 -26.98 3.16 9.08
CA ALA A 404 -26.36 3.69 10.29
C ALA A 404 -27.36 3.89 11.45
N THR A 405 -28.63 4.21 11.10
CA THR A 405 -29.69 4.47 12.11
C THR A 405 -30.44 3.20 12.52
N ALA A 406 -30.64 2.23 11.60
CA ALA A 406 -31.45 1.03 11.82
C ALA A 406 -30.62 -0.27 11.96
N GLY A 407 -29.32 -0.21 11.77
CA GLY A 407 -28.46 -1.38 11.58
C GLY A 407 -28.54 -1.92 10.15
N ALA A 408 -27.45 -2.50 9.64
CA ALA A 408 -27.44 -3.14 8.35
C ALA A 408 -28.44 -4.31 8.28
N SER A 409 -29.13 -4.47 7.15
CA SER A 409 -29.97 -5.65 6.95
C SER A 409 -29.14 -6.93 7.06
N GLY A 410 -29.72 -8.01 7.53
CA GLY A 410 -28.98 -9.28 7.67
C GLY A 410 -28.31 -9.74 6.37
N SER A 411 -28.92 -9.51 5.21
CA SER A 411 -28.34 -9.83 3.89
C SER A 411 -27.14 -8.97 3.54
N SER A 412 -27.17 -7.66 3.83
CA SER A 412 -26.08 -6.72 3.58
C SER A 412 -24.84 -7.07 4.40
N VAL A 413 -25.05 -7.37 5.68
CA VAL A 413 -23.97 -7.76 6.59
C VAL A 413 -23.37 -9.11 6.19
N VAL A 414 -24.18 -10.09 5.83
CA VAL A 414 -23.68 -11.39 5.33
C VAL A 414 -22.84 -11.22 4.08
N GLY A 415 -23.27 -10.41 3.10
CA GLY A 415 -22.50 -10.14 1.90
C GLY A 415 -21.13 -9.51 2.20
N LEU A 416 -21.09 -8.52 3.10
CA LEU A 416 -19.84 -7.89 3.55
C LEU A 416 -18.90 -8.90 4.21
N ARG A 417 -19.39 -9.71 5.17
CA ARG A 417 -18.62 -10.76 5.87
C ARG A 417 -18.04 -11.78 4.90
N MET A 418 -18.85 -12.24 3.94
CA MET A 418 -18.42 -13.22 2.94
C MET A 418 -17.34 -12.65 2.01
N THR A 419 -17.54 -11.45 1.51
CA THR A 419 -16.54 -10.83 0.60
C THR A 419 -15.25 -10.50 1.33
N MET A 420 -15.31 -10.05 2.58
CA MET A 420 -14.12 -9.73 3.36
C MET A 420 -13.30 -10.97 3.77
N THR A 421 -13.90 -12.15 3.78
CA THR A 421 -13.26 -13.39 4.24
C THR A 421 -13.08 -14.43 3.14
N LEU A 422 -14.15 -14.87 2.46
CA LEU A 422 -14.06 -15.93 1.46
C LEU A 422 -13.32 -15.50 0.18
N PHE A 423 -13.49 -14.27 -0.25
CA PHE A 423 -12.79 -13.79 -1.44
C PHE A 423 -11.27 -13.78 -1.25
N PRO A 424 -10.70 -13.25 -0.14
CA PRO A 424 -9.28 -13.41 0.18
C PRO A 424 -8.84 -14.87 0.28
N ILE A 425 -9.62 -15.74 0.93
CA ILE A 425 -9.30 -17.17 1.02
C ILE A 425 -9.17 -17.78 -0.38
N LEU A 426 -10.11 -17.50 -1.27
CA LEU A 426 -10.08 -18.00 -2.64
C LEU A 426 -8.80 -17.56 -3.37
N LEU A 427 -8.46 -16.27 -3.29
CA LEU A 427 -7.26 -15.73 -3.92
C LEU A 427 -5.97 -16.35 -3.35
N LEU A 428 -5.91 -16.53 -2.03
CA LEU A 428 -4.77 -17.16 -1.37
C LEU A 428 -4.64 -18.63 -1.75
N VAL A 429 -5.73 -19.38 -1.80
CA VAL A 429 -5.72 -20.79 -2.24
C VAL A 429 -5.25 -20.92 -3.69
N ILE A 430 -5.77 -20.06 -4.58
CA ILE A 430 -5.29 -20.02 -5.97
C ILE A 430 -3.80 -19.67 -6.01
N GLY A 431 -3.37 -18.69 -5.21
CA GLY A 431 -1.99 -18.23 -5.13
C GLY A 431 -1.02 -19.31 -4.69
N VAL A 432 -1.36 -20.05 -3.62
CA VAL A 432 -0.49 -21.14 -3.13
C VAL A 432 -0.42 -22.32 -4.10
N ILE A 433 -1.53 -22.69 -4.73
CA ILE A 433 -1.56 -23.76 -5.73
C ILE A 433 -0.75 -23.36 -6.96
N PHE A 434 -0.91 -22.12 -7.42
CA PHE A 434 -0.18 -21.60 -8.56
C PHE A 434 1.34 -21.57 -8.28
N PHE A 435 1.72 -21.02 -7.13
CA PHE A 435 3.12 -20.97 -6.70
C PHE A 435 3.72 -22.37 -6.62
N HIS A 436 3.04 -23.31 -5.98
CA HIS A 436 3.50 -24.70 -5.85
C HIS A 436 3.77 -25.37 -7.20
N LYS A 437 2.92 -25.12 -8.20
CA LYS A 437 3.07 -25.71 -9.54
C LYS A 437 4.15 -25.03 -10.39
N LYS A 438 4.38 -23.73 -10.22
CA LYS A 438 5.19 -22.92 -11.14
C LYS A 438 6.57 -22.54 -10.60
N TYR A 439 6.68 -22.29 -9.29
CA TYR A 439 7.95 -21.88 -8.68
C TYR A 439 8.82 -23.10 -8.37
N LYS A 440 10.03 -23.12 -8.94
CA LYS A 440 10.94 -24.28 -8.88
C LYS A 440 12.29 -23.98 -8.22
N LEU A 441 12.49 -22.75 -7.75
CA LEU A 441 13.77 -22.33 -7.16
C LEU A 441 13.85 -22.72 -5.68
N THR A 442 14.19 -23.99 -5.43
CA THR A 442 14.56 -24.45 -4.08
C THR A 442 15.91 -23.87 -3.65
N GLU A 443 16.22 -23.91 -2.35
CA GLU A 443 17.52 -23.45 -1.83
C GLU A 443 18.70 -24.24 -2.42
N GLU A 444 18.50 -25.52 -2.72
CA GLU A 444 19.47 -26.37 -3.40
C GLU A 444 19.69 -25.92 -4.85
N ARG A 445 18.60 -25.69 -5.58
CA ARG A 445 18.66 -25.22 -6.96
C ARG A 445 19.30 -23.84 -7.08
N LEU A 446 19.07 -22.95 -6.10
CA LEU A 446 19.70 -21.63 -6.07
C LEU A 446 21.21 -21.73 -5.85
N LYS A 447 21.68 -22.64 -5.01
CA LYS A 447 23.12 -22.89 -4.84
C LYS A 447 23.77 -23.37 -6.14
N GLU A 448 23.15 -24.33 -6.83
CA GLU A 448 23.63 -24.78 -8.14
C GLU A 448 23.74 -23.66 -9.17
N ILE A 449 22.75 -22.75 -9.19
CA ILE A 449 22.74 -21.59 -10.10
C ILE A 449 23.84 -20.58 -9.73
N GLN A 450 24.15 -20.40 -8.44
CA GLN A 450 25.19 -19.48 -7.98
C GLN A 450 26.61 -20.05 -8.18
N GLU A 451 26.76 -21.37 -8.26
CA GLU A 451 28.03 -22.04 -8.49
C GLU A 451 28.32 -22.25 -10.00
N ALA A 452 27.32 -22.11 -10.87
CA ALA A 452 27.41 -22.27 -12.33
C ALA A 452 27.66 -20.94 -13.05
#